data_17aa1cdb1c688b0a06ac879c72cce646
#
_entry.id   17aa1cdb1c688b0a06ac879c72cce646
#
_cell.length_a   1.000
_cell.length_b   1.000
_cell.length_c   1.000
_cell.angle_alpha   90.00
_cell.angle_beta   90.00
_cell.angle_gamma   90.00
#
_symmetry.space_group_name_H-M   'P 1'
#
loop_
_entity.id
_entity.type
_entity.pdbx_description
1 polymer ?
#
loop_
_entity_poly.entity_id
_entity_poly.type
_entity_poly.pdbx_seq_one_letter_code
_entity_poly.pdbx_strand_id
1 'polypeptide(L)'
;ISHILCHCRRRGKQYPYDTGFSGRKEIKPRQVVEQKHFLSDKNFLLFFIFEGKEKKNEFIYLWREFKQSKPDEYMKKTLLLLFTLLLALSAQSQNSLRLMTYNIKNANGMDDVCDFQRIADVINHIHPEVVALQELDSMTHRSGQKYVLGEIAGRTQMHAYFAPAIDYDGGKYGIGLLTKEIPVSLKTMTLPGREEARALIMAEFDNYIYCCTHLSLTEEDRMASLKLIKDFAAAHKKPFFLAGDLNAEPESAFIKYLQQDFQILSDVNQHTFPAPAPTETI
;
A
#
# COMPACT_ATOMS: atom_id res chain seq x y z
N ILE A 1 -11.39 5.78 9.23
CA ILE A 1 -10.52 5.32 8.11
C ILE A 1 -9.81 6.54 7.59
N SER A 2 -8.53 6.61 7.75
CA SER A 2 -7.67 7.73 7.42
C SER A 2 -7.18 7.65 5.96
N HIS A 3 -6.58 8.71 5.43
CA HIS A 3 -6.20 8.82 4.02
C HIS A 3 -4.92 8.06 3.66
N ILE A 4 -4.89 7.48 2.45
CA ILE A 4 -3.69 6.97 1.79
C ILE A 4 -3.37 7.85 0.61
N LEU A 5 -2.13 8.31 0.52
CA LEU A 5 -1.63 9.25 -0.47
C LEU A 5 -0.41 8.66 -1.17
N CYS A 6 -0.30 8.89 -2.46
CA CYS A 6 0.87 8.49 -3.25
C CYS A 6 1.60 9.73 -3.78
N HIS A 7 2.89 9.84 -3.48
CA HIS A 7 3.76 10.83 -4.10
C HIS A 7 4.19 10.33 -5.47
N CYS A 8 3.56 10.84 -6.54
CA CYS A 8 3.94 10.55 -7.91
C CYS A 8 4.75 11.71 -8.48
N ARG A 9 6.06 11.53 -8.70
CA ARG A 9 6.84 12.49 -9.51
C ARG A 9 6.22 12.56 -10.90
N ARG A 10 5.71 13.71 -11.30
CA ARG A 10 5.34 14.02 -12.69
C ARG A 10 6.59 14.00 -13.59
N ARG A 11 7.04 12.82 -13.98
CA ARG A 11 7.89 12.59 -15.15
C ARG A 11 7.21 11.54 -15.99
N GLY A 12 6.35 11.93 -16.93
CA GLY A 12 5.98 11.29 -18.20
C GLY A 12 5.90 9.75 -18.32
N LYS A 13 5.75 8.99 -17.24
CA LYS A 13 5.48 7.56 -17.27
C LYS A 13 4.31 7.26 -16.33
N GLN A 14 3.18 7.00 -16.94
CA GLN A 14 2.02 6.41 -16.30
C GLN A 14 2.41 5.05 -15.71
N TYR A 15 2.39 4.91 -14.40
CA TYR A 15 2.40 3.60 -13.75
C TYR A 15 0.96 3.05 -13.79
N PRO A 16 0.74 1.80 -14.20
CA PRO A 16 -0.59 1.22 -14.30
C PRO A 16 -1.07 0.78 -12.91
N TYR A 17 -1.54 1.72 -12.10
CA TYR A 17 -2.39 1.41 -10.96
C TYR A 17 -3.80 1.87 -11.34
N ASP A 18 -4.58 0.92 -11.85
CA ASP A 18 -5.99 1.12 -12.17
C ASP A 18 -6.75 1.15 -10.85
N THR A 19 -7.08 2.36 -10.40
CA THR A 19 -8.08 2.56 -9.36
C THR A 19 -9.42 2.28 -10.01
N GLY A 20 -9.94 1.06 -9.84
CA GLY A 20 -11.26 0.68 -10.31
C GLY A 20 -12.36 1.53 -9.69
N PHE A 21 -12.53 2.76 -10.17
CA PHE A 21 -13.73 3.56 -9.96
C PHE A 21 -14.10 4.32 -11.23
N SER A 22 -15.36 4.15 -11.61
CA SER A 22 -16.00 4.56 -12.83
C SER A 22 -15.91 6.07 -13.10
N GLY A 23 -15.09 6.43 -14.03
CA GLY A 23 -15.21 7.68 -14.77
C GLY A 23 -14.98 7.38 -16.22
N ARG A 24 -16.06 7.17 -16.99
CA ARG A 24 -16.00 6.98 -18.44
C ARG A 24 -15.32 8.18 -19.07
N LYS A 25 -14.04 8.01 -19.47
CA LYS A 25 -13.47 8.75 -20.58
C LYS A 25 -13.15 7.72 -21.66
N GLU A 26 -13.80 7.90 -22.81
CA GLU A 26 -13.63 7.10 -24.03
C GLU A 26 -12.14 6.95 -24.35
N ILE A 27 -11.67 5.69 -24.29
CA ILE A 27 -10.37 5.31 -24.80
C ILE A 27 -10.51 5.27 -26.34
N LYS A 28 -9.82 6.19 -27.02
CA LYS A 28 -9.84 6.26 -28.47
C LYS A 28 -9.40 4.94 -29.12
N PRO A 29 -10.00 4.52 -30.26
CA PRO A 29 -9.87 3.17 -30.83
C PRO A 29 -8.49 2.75 -31.34
N ARG A 30 -7.45 3.57 -31.21
CA ARG A 30 -6.12 3.28 -31.77
C ARG A 30 -5.34 2.17 -31.08
N GLN A 31 -5.62 1.87 -29.79
CA GLN A 31 -4.89 0.81 -29.07
C GLN A 31 -5.43 -0.61 -29.35
N VAL A 32 -6.68 -0.72 -29.78
CA VAL A 32 -7.30 -2.04 -30.05
C VAL A 32 -6.85 -2.62 -31.42
N VAL A 33 -6.42 -1.79 -32.35
CA VAL A 33 -5.97 -2.22 -33.70
C VAL A 33 -4.57 -2.83 -33.66
N GLU A 34 -3.67 -2.36 -32.78
CA GLU A 34 -2.34 -2.97 -32.63
C GLU A 34 -2.36 -4.35 -31.97
N GLN A 35 -3.31 -4.62 -31.08
CA GLN A 35 -3.44 -5.95 -30.47
C GLN A 35 -3.90 -7.04 -31.45
N LYS A 36 -4.67 -6.71 -32.48
CA LYS A 36 -5.12 -7.71 -33.49
C LYS A 36 -4.01 -8.12 -34.46
N HIS A 37 -3.05 -7.25 -34.75
CA HIS A 37 -1.92 -7.59 -35.64
C HIS A 37 -0.86 -8.43 -34.96
N PHE A 38 -0.75 -8.37 -33.63
CA PHE A 38 0.23 -9.12 -32.85
C PHE A 38 -0.15 -10.59 -32.62
N LEU A 39 -1.44 -10.92 -32.67
CA LEU A 39 -1.92 -12.30 -32.45
C LEU A 39 -1.65 -13.24 -33.62
N SER A 40 -1.25 -12.75 -34.82
CA SER A 40 -0.92 -13.55 -35.97
C SER A 40 0.57 -13.93 -36.07
N ASP A 41 1.44 -13.32 -35.29
CA ASP A 41 2.88 -13.55 -35.35
C ASP A 41 3.32 -14.65 -34.38
N LYS A 42 3.80 -15.76 -34.93
CA LYS A 42 4.26 -16.95 -34.16
C LYS A 42 5.34 -16.67 -33.14
N ASN A 43 5.96 -15.50 -33.21
CA ASN A 43 7.01 -15.03 -32.25
C ASN A 43 6.43 -14.32 -31.03
N PHE A 44 5.15 -13.98 -31.01
CA PHE A 44 4.53 -13.22 -29.92
C PHE A 44 4.42 -14.04 -28.62
N LEU A 45 4.11 -15.31 -28.73
CA LEU A 45 4.02 -16.22 -27.57
C LEU A 45 5.35 -16.36 -26.81
N LEU A 46 6.46 -16.23 -27.54
CA LEU A 46 7.82 -16.33 -27.00
C LEU A 46 8.25 -15.10 -26.20
N PHE A 47 7.67 -13.93 -26.52
CA PHE A 47 8.02 -12.67 -25.87
C PHE A 47 7.50 -12.58 -24.42
N PHE A 48 6.36 -13.22 -24.14
CA PHE A 48 5.77 -13.21 -22.79
C PHE A 48 6.40 -14.18 -21.79
N ILE A 49 7.14 -15.19 -22.28
CA ILE A 49 7.66 -16.26 -21.42
C ILE A 49 9.13 -16.04 -21.04
N PHE A 50 9.87 -15.24 -21.82
CA PHE A 50 11.32 -15.10 -21.62
C PHE A 50 11.78 -13.65 -21.68
N GLU A 51 12.15 -13.09 -20.53
CA GLU A 51 12.92 -11.86 -20.45
C GLU A 51 14.40 -12.14 -20.79
N GLY A 52 14.86 -11.67 -21.95
CA GLY A 52 16.25 -11.71 -22.41
C GLY A 52 16.51 -12.51 -23.69
N LYS A 53 17.45 -11.99 -24.52
CA LYS A 53 17.80 -12.59 -25.81
C LYS A 53 18.38 -14.01 -25.70
N GLU A 54 19.11 -14.32 -24.64
CA GLU A 54 19.74 -15.63 -24.45
C GLU A 54 18.72 -16.75 -24.25
N LYS A 55 17.76 -16.55 -23.33
CA LYS A 55 16.70 -17.51 -23.05
C LYS A 55 15.79 -17.76 -24.25
N LYS A 56 15.58 -16.72 -25.07
CA LYS A 56 14.83 -16.84 -26.33
C LYS A 56 15.53 -17.75 -27.32
N ASN A 57 16.85 -17.68 -27.45
CA ASN A 57 17.63 -18.50 -28.36
C ASN A 57 17.68 -19.96 -27.93
N GLU A 58 17.82 -20.24 -26.63
CA GLU A 58 17.74 -21.60 -26.07
C GLU A 58 16.37 -22.25 -26.35
N PHE A 59 15.28 -21.50 -26.15
CA PHE A 59 13.94 -22.01 -26.43
C PHE A 59 13.72 -22.30 -27.90
N ILE A 60 14.21 -21.46 -28.81
CA ILE A 60 14.12 -21.68 -30.26
C ILE A 60 14.90 -22.94 -30.66
N TYR A 61 16.06 -23.18 -30.05
CA TYR A 61 16.85 -24.38 -30.26
C TYR A 61 16.09 -25.62 -29.79
N LEU A 62 15.61 -25.66 -28.55
CA LEU A 62 14.82 -26.75 -27.99
C LEU A 62 13.54 -27.04 -28.79
N TRP A 63 12.89 -25.99 -29.28
CA TRP A 63 11.69 -26.10 -30.11
C TRP A 63 11.99 -26.73 -31.50
N ARG A 64 13.16 -26.41 -32.07
CA ARG A 64 13.62 -27.05 -33.33
C ARG A 64 13.91 -28.54 -33.14
N GLU A 65 14.66 -28.89 -32.12
CA GLU A 65 14.96 -30.27 -31.74
C GLU A 65 13.68 -31.08 -31.50
N PHE A 66 12.73 -30.52 -30.75
CA PHE A 66 11.42 -31.13 -30.51
C PHE A 66 10.65 -31.39 -31.81
N LYS A 67 10.64 -30.43 -32.73
CA LYS A 67 10.00 -30.65 -34.04
C LYS A 67 10.65 -31.72 -34.88
N GLN A 68 11.97 -31.86 -34.80
CA GLN A 68 12.72 -32.91 -35.54
C GLN A 68 12.52 -34.30 -34.94
N SER A 69 12.23 -34.45 -33.66
CA SER A 69 11.97 -35.72 -32.97
C SER A 69 10.66 -36.38 -33.36
N LYS A 70 9.80 -35.74 -34.20
CA LYS A 70 8.48 -36.23 -34.64
C LYS A 70 7.65 -36.77 -33.46
N PRO A 71 7.37 -35.93 -32.44
CA PRO A 71 6.63 -36.38 -31.28
C PRO A 71 5.25 -36.91 -31.67
N ASP A 72 4.83 -37.97 -31.01
CA ASP A 72 3.50 -38.53 -31.22
C ASP A 72 2.38 -37.57 -30.79
N GLU A 73 1.17 -37.87 -31.17
CA GLU A 73 0.01 -37.00 -30.91
C GLU A 73 -0.28 -36.89 -29.40
N TYR A 74 0.03 -37.91 -28.63
CA TYR A 74 -0.14 -37.92 -27.17
C TYR A 74 0.82 -36.97 -26.51
N MET A 75 2.10 -36.98 -26.89
CA MET A 75 3.13 -36.08 -26.38
C MET A 75 2.83 -34.61 -26.72
N LYS A 76 2.30 -34.34 -27.93
CA LYS A 76 1.87 -32.97 -28.31
C LYS A 76 0.73 -32.46 -27.44
N LYS A 77 -0.28 -33.32 -27.16
CA LYS A 77 -1.41 -32.98 -26.29
C LYS A 77 -0.97 -32.75 -24.86
N THR A 78 -0.08 -33.57 -24.32
CA THR A 78 0.45 -33.44 -22.98
C THR A 78 1.27 -32.14 -22.80
N LEU A 79 2.12 -31.80 -23.78
CA LEU A 79 2.88 -30.55 -23.80
C LEU A 79 1.98 -29.30 -23.90
N LEU A 80 0.92 -29.39 -24.73
CA LEU A 80 -0.06 -28.30 -24.83
C LEU A 80 -0.81 -28.12 -23.51
N LEU A 81 -1.17 -29.19 -22.83
CA LEU A 81 -1.83 -29.14 -21.52
C LEU A 81 -0.92 -28.55 -20.43
N LEU A 82 0.34 -28.98 -20.39
CA LEU A 82 1.34 -28.40 -19.48
C LEU A 82 1.59 -26.92 -19.74
N PHE A 83 1.64 -26.52 -21.01
CA PHE A 83 1.82 -25.13 -21.40
C PHE A 83 0.61 -24.26 -21.05
N THR A 84 -0.62 -24.75 -21.26
CA THR A 84 -1.83 -24.03 -20.84
C THR A 84 -1.93 -23.94 -19.33
N LEU A 85 -1.51 -24.96 -18.58
CA LEU A 85 -1.44 -24.94 -17.11
C LEU A 85 -0.40 -23.93 -16.61
N LEU A 86 0.77 -23.86 -17.24
CA LEU A 86 1.82 -22.87 -16.95
C LEU A 86 1.34 -21.43 -17.24
N LEU A 87 0.62 -21.21 -18.35
CA LEU A 87 0.02 -19.92 -18.66
C LEU A 87 -1.09 -19.55 -17.65
N ALA A 88 -1.90 -20.51 -17.22
CA ALA A 88 -2.93 -20.27 -16.21
C ALA A 88 -2.32 -19.92 -14.84
N LEU A 89 -1.21 -20.56 -14.47
CA LEU A 89 -0.47 -20.24 -13.23
C LEU A 89 0.22 -18.86 -13.28
N SER A 90 0.73 -18.47 -14.46
CA SER A 90 1.35 -17.14 -14.63
C SER A 90 0.33 -15.99 -14.71
N ALA A 91 -0.91 -16.26 -15.13
CA ALA A 91 -1.97 -15.27 -15.21
C ALA A 91 -2.54 -14.86 -13.82
N GLN A 92 -2.24 -15.59 -12.74
CA GLN A 92 -2.74 -15.29 -11.38
C GLN A 92 -1.91 -14.29 -10.59
N SER A 93 -0.79 -13.82 -11.11
CA SER A 93 0.07 -12.86 -10.40
C SER A 93 -0.21 -11.42 -10.81
N GLN A 94 -1.43 -10.93 -10.64
CA GLN A 94 -1.60 -9.50 -10.39
C GLN A 94 -1.24 -9.26 -8.92
N ASN A 95 0.00 -8.84 -8.67
CA ASN A 95 0.44 -8.39 -7.36
C ASN A 95 -0.29 -7.07 -7.03
N SER A 96 -1.50 -7.16 -6.49
CA SER A 96 -2.20 -6.02 -5.94
C SER A 96 -1.61 -5.74 -4.55
N LEU A 97 -1.06 -4.53 -4.35
CA LEU A 97 -0.59 -4.07 -3.04
C LEU A 97 -1.77 -3.48 -2.27
N ARG A 98 -2.19 -4.15 -1.19
CA ARG A 98 -3.22 -3.64 -0.29
C ARG A 98 -2.59 -2.91 0.87
N LEU A 99 -2.83 -1.62 0.93
CA LEU A 99 -2.37 -0.72 1.99
C LEU A 99 -3.57 -0.30 2.82
N MET A 100 -3.39 -0.24 4.13
CA MET A 100 -4.45 0.13 5.07
C MET A 100 -3.96 1.22 6.03
N THR A 101 -4.84 2.14 6.40
CA THR A 101 -4.63 3.06 7.52
C THR A 101 -5.84 3.01 8.44
N TYR A 102 -5.61 3.05 9.77
CA TYR A 102 -6.66 2.88 10.74
C TYR A 102 -6.29 3.57 12.06
N ASN A 103 -6.99 4.66 12.40
CA ASN A 103 -6.96 5.22 13.75
C ASN A 103 -7.81 4.32 14.65
N ILE A 104 -7.20 3.71 15.67
CA ILE A 104 -7.84 2.68 16.51
C ILE A 104 -8.32 3.18 17.87
N LYS A 105 -8.16 4.46 18.18
CA LYS A 105 -8.57 5.02 19.48
C LYS A 105 -8.10 4.14 20.66
N ASN A 106 -6.79 3.87 20.75
CA ASN A 106 -6.17 2.95 21.73
C ASN A 106 -6.86 1.56 21.86
N ALA A 107 -7.41 1.05 20.77
CA ALA A 107 -8.23 -0.16 20.70
C ALA A 107 -9.55 -0.09 21.50
N ASN A 108 -10.01 1.11 21.84
CA ASN A 108 -11.24 1.34 22.57
C ASN A 108 -12.43 1.39 21.61
N GLY A 109 -13.38 0.48 21.80
CA GLY A 109 -14.61 0.45 21.01
C GLY A 109 -15.60 1.55 21.39
N MET A 110 -16.72 1.62 20.65
CA MET A 110 -17.84 2.51 20.97
C MET A 110 -18.58 2.12 22.26
N ASP A 111 -18.31 0.96 22.77
CA ASP A 111 -18.78 0.40 24.03
C ASP A 111 -17.80 0.66 25.19
N ASP A 112 -16.79 1.50 24.97
CA ASP A 112 -15.69 1.79 25.90
C ASP A 112 -14.90 0.56 26.36
N VAL A 113 -14.98 -0.55 25.59
CA VAL A 113 -14.21 -1.76 25.85
C VAL A 113 -12.94 -1.75 24.98
N CYS A 114 -11.78 -1.87 25.64
CA CYS A 114 -10.51 -2.09 24.95
C CYS A 114 -10.41 -3.54 24.47
N ASP A 115 -10.40 -3.75 23.15
CA ASP A 115 -10.41 -5.09 22.55
C ASP A 115 -9.44 -5.19 21.37
N PHE A 116 -8.28 -5.79 21.60
CA PHE A 116 -7.25 -5.99 20.57
C PHE A 116 -7.67 -7.03 19.52
N GLN A 117 -8.52 -8.01 19.89
CA GLN A 117 -9.01 -9.01 18.95
C GLN A 117 -9.93 -8.37 17.90
N ARG A 118 -10.81 -7.48 18.33
CA ARG A 118 -11.69 -6.71 17.42
C ARG A 118 -10.92 -5.95 16.36
N ILE A 119 -9.82 -5.28 16.75
CA ILE A 119 -8.95 -4.57 15.80
C ILE A 119 -8.24 -5.56 14.86
N ALA A 120 -7.73 -6.65 15.40
CA ALA A 120 -7.07 -7.69 14.60
C ALA A 120 -8.04 -8.36 13.60
N ASP A 121 -9.29 -8.59 13.97
CA ASP A 121 -10.31 -9.17 13.10
C ASP A 121 -10.59 -8.27 11.88
N VAL A 122 -10.65 -6.95 12.07
CA VAL A 122 -10.79 -5.98 10.96
C VAL A 122 -9.59 -6.09 10.02
N ILE A 123 -8.37 -6.10 10.55
CA ILE A 123 -7.14 -6.19 9.75
C ILE A 123 -7.09 -7.53 9.00
N ASN A 124 -7.38 -8.62 9.69
CA ASN A 124 -7.39 -9.97 9.12
C ASN A 124 -8.45 -10.13 8.02
N HIS A 125 -9.61 -9.47 8.15
CA HIS A 125 -10.66 -9.50 7.12
C HIS A 125 -10.22 -8.78 5.82
N ILE A 126 -9.47 -7.69 5.94
CA ILE A 126 -8.99 -6.89 4.79
C ILE A 126 -7.78 -7.54 4.12
N HIS A 127 -6.98 -8.32 4.85
CA HIS A 127 -5.73 -8.94 4.39
C HIS A 127 -4.72 -7.95 3.76
N PRO A 128 -4.40 -6.81 4.43
CA PRO A 128 -3.45 -5.84 3.89
C PRO A 128 -2.00 -6.38 3.96
N GLU A 129 -1.13 -5.86 3.10
CA GLU A 129 0.31 -6.09 3.18
C GLU A 129 0.97 -5.22 4.24
N VAL A 130 0.49 -3.98 4.39
CA VAL A 130 0.97 -3.02 5.39
C VAL A 130 -0.20 -2.24 5.96
N VAL A 131 -0.17 -2.00 7.28
CA VAL A 131 -1.16 -1.20 8.01
C VAL A 131 -0.47 -0.06 8.74
N ALA A 132 -0.95 1.16 8.53
CA ALA A 132 -0.62 2.33 9.35
C ALA A 132 -1.65 2.46 10.48
N LEU A 133 -1.21 2.46 11.72
CA LEU A 133 -2.08 2.57 12.89
C LEU A 133 -1.78 3.87 13.65
N GLN A 134 -2.83 4.59 14.01
CA GLN A 134 -2.76 5.79 14.82
C GLN A 134 -3.42 5.55 16.18
N GLU A 135 -3.07 6.40 17.14
CA GLU A 135 -3.55 6.35 18.53
C GLU A 135 -3.20 5.05 19.24
N LEU A 136 -1.91 4.72 19.24
CA LEU A 136 -1.37 3.53 19.87
C LEU A 136 -0.78 3.85 21.23
N ASP A 137 -1.22 3.11 22.24
CA ASP A 137 -0.59 3.05 23.55
C ASP A 137 0.52 2.01 23.60
N SER A 138 1.58 2.32 24.33
CA SER A 138 2.62 1.36 24.69
C SER A 138 2.91 1.48 26.18
N MET A 139 2.56 0.46 26.95
CA MET A 139 2.80 0.34 28.39
C MET A 139 2.14 1.44 29.24
N THR A 140 1.06 2.07 28.76
CA THR A 140 0.29 3.04 29.55
C THR A 140 -0.57 2.36 30.60
N HIS A 141 -0.94 3.08 31.66
CA HIS A 141 -1.84 2.53 32.71
C HIS A 141 -3.22 2.22 32.11
N ARG A 142 -3.78 3.10 31.26
CA ARG A 142 -5.09 2.91 30.63
C ARG A 142 -5.13 1.68 29.69
N SER A 143 -4.01 1.29 29.11
CA SER A 143 -3.90 0.06 28.30
C SER A 143 -3.63 -1.20 29.14
N GLY A 144 -3.63 -1.10 30.46
CA GLY A 144 -3.25 -2.18 31.36
C GLY A 144 -1.78 -2.57 31.23
N GLN A 145 -0.91 -1.61 30.97
CA GLN A 145 0.54 -1.79 30.74
C GLN A 145 0.82 -2.76 29.57
N LYS A 146 -0.03 -2.74 28.55
CA LYS A 146 0.13 -3.55 27.34
C LYS A 146 0.87 -2.78 26.26
N TYR A 147 1.68 -3.49 25.49
CA TYR A 147 2.20 -3.02 24.21
C TYR A 147 1.14 -3.29 23.15
N VAL A 148 0.22 -2.33 22.96
CA VAL A 148 -0.99 -2.49 22.12
C VAL A 148 -0.66 -2.98 20.71
N LEU A 149 0.35 -2.37 20.06
CA LEU A 149 0.75 -2.78 18.72
C LEU A 149 1.23 -4.23 18.68
N GLY A 150 1.98 -4.68 19.68
CA GLY A 150 2.44 -6.08 19.80
C GLY A 150 1.29 -7.06 20.03
N GLU A 151 0.28 -6.68 20.82
CA GLU A 151 -0.92 -7.47 21.03
C GLU A 151 -1.70 -7.69 19.72
N ILE A 152 -1.81 -6.65 18.87
CA ILE A 152 -2.45 -6.75 17.58
C ILE A 152 -1.57 -7.54 16.59
N ALA A 153 -0.25 -7.31 16.58
CA ALA A 153 0.72 -7.99 15.73
C ALA A 153 0.68 -9.51 15.92
N GLY A 154 0.63 -9.99 17.18
CA GLY A 154 0.53 -11.41 17.49
C GLY A 154 -0.75 -12.06 16.94
N ARG A 155 -1.88 -11.34 16.92
CA ARG A 155 -3.17 -11.81 16.41
C ARG A 155 -3.28 -11.74 14.88
N THR A 156 -2.51 -10.87 14.24
CA THR A 156 -2.49 -10.68 12.78
C THR A 156 -1.33 -11.41 12.12
N GLN A 157 -0.39 -11.94 12.90
CA GLN A 157 0.86 -12.55 12.43
C GLN A 157 1.69 -11.59 11.56
N MET A 158 1.69 -10.29 11.92
CA MET A 158 2.43 -9.25 11.24
C MET A 158 3.60 -8.75 12.11
N HIS A 159 4.62 -8.18 11.49
CA HIS A 159 5.72 -7.50 12.17
C HIS A 159 5.27 -6.12 12.67
N ALA A 160 5.65 -5.76 13.90
CA ALA A 160 5.24 -4.52 14.56
C ALA A 160 6.39 -3.52 14.67
N TYR A 161 6.14 -2.27 14.28
CA TYR A 161 7.10 -1.16 14.37
C TYR A 161 6.41 0.07 14.95
N PHE A 162 6.79 0.45 16.18
CA PHE A 162 6.19 1.55 16.93
C PHE A 162 7.06 2.81 16.87
N ALA A 163 6.44 3.97 16.68
CA ALA A 163 7.06 5.28 16.77
C ALA A 163 6.34 6.10 17.86
N PRO A 164 6.98 6.30 19.04
CA PRO A 164 6.42 7.14 20.08
C PRO A 164 6.40 8.61 19.62
N ALA A 165 5.31 9.30 19.92
CA ALA A 165 5.18 10.75 19.76
C ALA A 165 5.41 11.47 21.10
N ILE A 166 4.78 10.99 22.17
CA ILE A 166 4.85 11.58 23.51
C ILE A 166 4.98 10.52 24.61
N ASP A 167 5.44 10.96 25.79
CA ASP A 167 5.24 10.25 27.04
C ASP A 167 3.81 10.48 27.51
N TYR A 168 3.12 9.40 27.89
CA TYR A 168 1.73 9.48 28.27
C TYR A 168 1.37 8.37 29.26
N ASP A 169 0.66 8.74 30.32
CA ASP A 169 0.03 7.83 31.30
C ASP A 169 0.95 6.70 31.78
N GLY A 170 2.21 7.03 32.11
CA GLY A 170 3.23 6.08 32.58
C GLY A 170 3.90 5.23 31.49
N GLY A 171 3.53 5.41 30.24
CA GLY A 171 4.11 4.74 29.07
C GLY A 171 4.35 5.71 27.92
N LYS A 172 4.07 5.27 26.69
CA LYS A 172 4.20 6.06 25.46
C LYS A 172 2.90 6.03 24.67
N TYR A 173 2.66 7.10 23.94
CA TYR A 173 1.58 7.20 22.95
C TYR A 173 2.15 7.61 21.59
N GLY A 174 1.61 7.06 20.51
CA GLY A 174 2.14 7.34 19.18
C GLY A 174 1.43 6.60 18.06
N ILE A 175 2.24 6.24 17.06
CA ILE A 175 1.80 5.60 15.83
C ILE A 175 2.60 4.32 15.57
N GLY A 176 2.14 3.49 14.63
CA GLY A 176 2.87 2.27 14.28
C GLY A 176 2.56 1.72 12.91
N LEU A 177 3.38 0.78 12.50
CA LEU A 177 3.17 -0.03 11.31
C LEU A 177 3.05 -1.50 11.69
N LEU A 178 2.11 -2.19 11.04
CA LEU A 178 2.11 -3.65 10.94
C LEU A 178 2.43 -4.03 9.50
N THR A 179 3.34 -4.97 9.29
CA THR A 179 3.79 -5.38 7.95
C THR A 179 3.88 -6.88 7.84
N LYS A 180 3.50 -7.45 6.68
CA LYS A 180 3.74 -8.88 6.40
C LYS A 180 5.21 -9.16 6.10
N GLU A 181 5.86 -8.25 5.38
CA GLU A 181 7.28 -8.36 5.04
C GLU A 181 8.12 -7.50 6.00
N ILE A 182 9.36 -7.94 6.26
CA ILE A 182 10.32 -7.14 7.01
C ILE A 182 10.84 -6.03 6.08
N PRO A 183 10.70 -4.74 6.45
CA PRO A 183 11.23 -3.64 5.63
C PRO A 183 12.75 -3.66 5.57
N VAL A 184 13.31 -3.22 4.44
CA VAL A 184 14.75 -3.06 4.22
C VAL A 184 15.34 -1.99 5.16
N SER A 185 14.57 -0.93 5.42
CA SER A 185 14.95 0.11 6.38
C SER A 185 13.74 0.71 7.09
N LEU A 186 13.99 1.20 8.31
CA LEU A 186 13.01 1.93 9.12
C LEU A 186 13.60 3.25 9.56
N LYS A 187 12.82 4.32 9.47
CA LYS A 187 13.18 5.63 10.00
C LYS A 187 11.99 6.25 10.72
N THR A 188 12.27 6.99 11.78
CA THR A 188 11.28 7.79 12.50
C THR A 188 11.70 9.25 12.52
N MET A 189 10.72 10.14 12.55
CA MET A 189 10.93 11.58 12.62
C MET A 189 9.87 12.20 13.53
N THR A 190 10.28 13.10 14.40
CA THR A 190 9.35 13.95 15.13
C THR A 190 8.79 15.02 14.20
N LEU A 191 7.50 15.23 14.25
CA LEU A 191 6.79 16.26 13.50
C LEU A 191 6.26 17.34 14.46
N PRO A 192 6.05 18.57 13.97
CA PRO A 192 5.44 19.65 14.74
C PRO A 192 4.02 19.31 15.23
N GLY A 193 3.71 19.75 16.44
CA GLY A 193 2.39 19.70 17.05
C GLY A 193 2.45 20.48 18.35
N ARG A 194 1.77 21.64 18.43
CA ARG A 194 1.77 22.52 19.60
C ARG A 194 0.92 21.97 20.74
N GLU A 195 -0.11 21.18 20.41
CA GLU A 195 -0.94 20.48 21.37
C GLU A 195 -0.23 19.24 21.94
N GLU A 196 0.48 18.52 21.09
CA GLU A 196 1.34 17.38 21.42
C GLU A 196 2.30 17.11 20.26
N ALA A 197 3.49 16.63 20.52
CA ALA A 197 4.43 16.26 19.47
C ALA A 197 3.84 15.14 18.59
N ARG A 198 4.12 15.21 17.29
CA ARG A 198 3.69 14.23 16.30
C ARG A 198 4.86 13.40 15.80
N ALA A 199 4.57 12.31 15.13
CA ALA A 199 5.59 11.43 14.61
C ALA A 199 5.28 11.02 13.17
N LEU A 200 6.35 10.72 12.43
CA LEU A 200 6.33 9.98 11.17
C LEU A 200 7.16 8.72 11.36
N ILE A 201 6.62 7.58 10.96
CA ILE A 201 7.39 6.35 10.78
C ILE A 201 7.38 5.95 9.32
N MET A 202 8.54 5.61 8.77
CA MET A 202 8.73 5.19 7.41
C MET A 202 9.32 3.79 7.37
N ALA A 203 8.69 2.92 6.60
CA ALA A 203 9.21 1.62 6.22
C ALA A 203 9.53 1.60 4.73
N GLU A 204 10.78 1.30 4.38
CA GLU A 204 11.21 1.10 3.00
C GLU A 204 11.22 -0.39 2.68
N PHE A 205 10.52 -0.78 1.62
CA PHE A 205 10.53 -2.11 1.03
C PHE A 205 11.29 -2.12 -0.29
N ASP A 206 11.46 -3.26 -0.91
CA ASP A 206 12.21 -3.38 -2.17
C ASP A 206 11.66 -2.48 -3.27
N ASN A 207 10.33 -2.40 -3.41
CA ASN A 207 9.68 -1.73 -4.53
C ASN A 207 8.93 -0.45 -4.15
N TYR A 208 8.72 -0.14 -2.87
CA TYR A 208 7.97 1.03 -2.41
C TYR A 208 8.40 1.46 -1.00
N ILE A 209 7.90 2.62 -0.59
CA ILE A 209 8.03 3.18 0.76
C ILE A 209 6.62 3.43 1.30
N TYR A 210 6.38 3.04 2.54
CA TYR A 210 5.12 3.28 3.23
C TYR A 210 5.35 4.03 4.53
N CYS A 211 4.62 5.13 4.71
CA CYS A 211 4.74 6.00 5.86
C CYS A 211 3.44 6.06 6.64
N CYS A 212 3.55 6.08 7.97
CA CYS A 212 2.44 6.36 8.88
C CYS A 212 2.69 7.68 9.61
N THR A 213 1.63 8.48 9.74
CA THR A 213 1.61 9.69 10.56
C THR A 213 0.27 9.89 11.24
N HIS A 214 0.23 10.76 12.24
CA HIS A 214 -0.96 11.36 12.83
C HIS A 214 -0.63 12.84 13.02
N LEU A 215 -1.23 13.69 12.19
CA LEU A 215 -0.85 15.11 12.13
C LEU A 215 -1.55 15.93 13.23
N SER A 216 -1.05 17.16 13.45
CA SER A 216 -1.58 18.13 14.42
C SER A 216 -3.01 18.56 14.06
N LEU A 217 -3.79 18.92 15.07
CA LEU A 217 -5.08 19.59 14.90
C LEU A 217 -4.93 21.03 14.37
N THR A 218 -3.72 21.59 14.48
CA THR A 218 -3.40 22.96 14.06
C THR A 218 -2.89 22.98 12.61
N GLU A 219 -3.48 23.82 11.76
CA GLU A 219 -3.13 23.86 10.33
C GLU A 219 -1.68 24.27 10.07
N GLU A 220 -1.15 25.26 10.81
CA GLU A 220 0.24 25.70 10.65
C GLU A 220 1.24 24.58 10.95
N ASP A 221 0.96 23.76 11.96
CA ASP A 221 1.81 22.61 12.32
C ASP A 221 1.69 21.49 11.27
N ARG A 222 0.46 21.27 10.69
CA ARG A 222 0.28 20.36 9.55
C ARG A 222 1.08 20.83 8.33
N MET A 223 1.05 22.13 8.01
CA MET A 223 1.81 22.69 6.89
C MET A 223 3.33 22.55 7.09
N ALA A 224 3.82 22.77 8.32
CA ALA A 224 5.23 22.55 8.64
C ALA A 224 5.62 21.07 8.53
N SER A 225 4.77 20.16 9.02
CA SER A 225 4.94 18.72 8.86
C SER A 225 4.97 18.29 7.40
N LEU A 226 4.05 18.83 6.59
CA LEU A 226 3.98 18.52 5.14
C LEU A 226 5.26 18.92 4.41
N LYS A 227 5.87 20.05 4.76
CA LYS A 227 7.16 20.45 4.17
C LYS A 227 8.24 19.40 4.44
N LEU A 228 8.36 18.94 5.69
CA LEU A 228 9.33 17.89 6.07
C LEU A 228 9.05 16.58 5.32
N ILE A 229 7.79 16.18 5.20
CA ILE A 229 7.37 14.97 4.50
C ILE A 229 7.67 15.07 2.99
N LYS A 230 7.41 16.24 2.36
CA LYS A 230 7.72 16.47 0.94
C LYS A 230 9.23 16.42 0.67
N ASP A 231 10.04 17.07 1.51
CA ASP A 231 11.49 17.04 1.39
C ASP A 231 12.02 15.61 1.50
N PHE A 232 11.44 14.85 2.41
CA PHE A 232 11.78 13.46 2.62
C PHE A 232 11.36 12.56 1.44
N ALA A 233 10.13 12.71 0.93
CA ALA A 233 9.63 11.98 -0.23
C ALA A 233 10.47 12.28 -1.48
N ALA A 234 10.87 13.56 -1.67
CA ALA A 234 11.68 13.99 -2.81
C ALA A 234 13.08 13.37 -2.84
N ALA A 235 13.62 12.96 -1.69
CA ALA A 235 14.92 12.30 -1.59
C ALA A 235 14.91 10.85 -2.08
N HIS A 236 13.72 10.24 -2.23
CA HIS A 236 13.56 8.83 -2.59
C HIS A 236 13.05 8.68 -4.03
N LYS A 237 13.45 7.57 -4.69
CA LYS A 237 13.06 7.27 -6.09
C LYS A 237 11.90 6.28 -6.19
N LYS A 238 11.67 5.49 -5.14
CA LYS A 238 10.59 4.49 -5.08
C LYS A 238 9.23 5.17 -4.95
N PRO A 239 8.12 4.52 -5.35
CA PRO A 239 6.77 4.95 -4.99
C PRO A 239 6.68 5.19 -3.49
N PHE A 240 6.18 6.36 -3.10
CA PHE A 240 6.13 6.80 -1.71
C PHE A 240 4.67 6.98 -1.31
N PHE A 241 4.20 6.19 -0.38
CA PHE A 241 2.85 6.23 0.14
C PHE A 241 2.87 6.87 1.54
N LEU A 242 2.07 7.91 1.72
CA LEU A 242 1.79 8.52 3.01
C LEU A 242 0.39 8.09 3.46
N ALA A 243 0.29 7.54 4.64
CA ALA A 243 -0.96 7.11 5.22
C ALA A 243 -1.07 7.62 6.67
N GLY A 244 -2.29 7.87 7.10
CA GLY A 244 -2.51 8.30 8.48
C GLY A 244 -3.76 9.13 8.66
N ASP A 245 -3.94 9.56 9.87
CA ASP A 245 -4.91 10.57 10.25
C ASP A 245 -4.30 11.96 10.02
N LEU A 246 -4.81 12.66 9.00
CA LEU A 246 -4.26 13.96 8.61
C LEU A 246 -4.90 15.12 9.38
N ASN A 247 -5.96 14.86 10.14
CA ASN A 247 -6.74 15.89 10.84
C ASN A 247 -7.12 17.06 9.91
N ALA A 248 -7.49 16.75 8.67
CA ALA A 248 -7.78 17.74 7.64
C ALA A 248 -8.85 17.24 6.66
N GLU A 249 -9.88 18.07 6.47
CA GLU A 249 -10.93 17.81 5.50
C GLU A 249 -10.44 17.95 4.03
N PRO A 250 -11.08 17.26 3.06
CA PRO A 250 -10.67 17.25 1.66
C PRO A 250 -10.61 18.64 1.01
N GLU A 251 -11.45 19.58 1.43
CA GLU A 251 -11.55 20.95 0.91
C GLU A 251 -10.59 21.92 1.58
N SER A 252 -9.88 21.51 2.62
CA SER A 252 -8.94 22.36 3.37
C SER A 252 -7.79 22.87 2.50
N ALA A 253 -7.22 24.03 2.88
CA ALA A 253 -6.04 24.56 2.22
C ALA A 253 -4.85 23.60 2.30
N PHE A 254 -4.73 22.89 3.40
CA PHE A 254 -3.71 21.87 3.62
C PHE A 254 -3.80 20.75 2.56
N ILE A 255 -4.97 20.14 2.35
CA ILE A 255 -5.15 19.06 1.37
C ILE A 255 -4.92 19.57 -0.07
N LYS A 256 -5.39 20.77 -0.41
CA LYS A 256 -5.12 21.39 -1.72
C LYS A 256 -3.62 21.60 -1.97
N TYR A 257 -2.87 21.98 -0.93
CA TYR A 257 -1.43 22.14 -1.04
C TYR A 257 -0.69 20.79 -1.11
N LEU A 258 -1.18 19.78 -0.38
CA LEU A 258 -0.66 18.42 -0.42
C LEU A 258 -0.83 17.79 -1.82
N GLN A 259 -1.98 18.02 -2.49
CA GLN A 259 -2.28 17.49 -3.83
C GLN A 259 -1.38 18.04 -4.93
N GLN A 260 -0.56 19.08 -4.68
CA GLN A 260 0.42 19.54 -5.66
C GLN A 260 1.50 18.48 -5.95
N ASP A 261 1.83 17.63 -4.97
CA ASP A 261 2.87 16.61 -5.07
C ASP A 261 2.37 15.19 -4.81
N PHE A 262 1.21 15.03 -4.16
CA PHE A 262 0.61 13.74 -3.81
C PHE A 262 -0.72 13.53 -4.53
N GLN A 263 -0.97 12.29 -4.92
CA GLN A 263 -2.28 11.84 -5.37
C GLN A 263 -3.01 11.19 -4.18
N ILE A 264 -4.26 11.58 -3.94
CA ILE A 264 -5.13 10.93 -2.95
C ILE A 264 -5.61 9.60 -3.55
N LEU A 265 -5.43 8.51 -2.83
CA LEU A 265 -5.84 7.16 -3.24
C LEU A 265 -7.11 6.69 -2.52
N SER A 266 -7.41 7.24 -1.33
CA SER A 266 -8.66 6.95 -0.61
C SER A 266 -9.86 7.65 -1.25
N ASP A 267 -11.05 7.09 -1.07
CA ASP A 267 -12.29 7.71 -1.52
C ASP A 267 -12.69 8.85 -0.57
N VAL A 268 -12.51 10.08 -1.00
CA VAL A 268 -12.83 11.29 -0.22
C VAL A 268 -14.34 11.53 -0.05
N ASN A 269 -15.20 10.80 -0.77
CA ASN A 269 -16.66 10.93 -0.64
C ASN A 269 -17.23 10.01 0.46
N GLN A 270 -16.41 9.14 1.04
CA GLN A 270 -16.80 8.31 2.17
C GLN A 270 -16.39 8.98 3.48
N HIS A 271 -17.38 9.32 4.28
CA HIS A 271 -17.14 9.86 5.60
C HIS A 271 -16.45 8.85 6.51
N THR A 272 -15.50 9.33 7.32
CA THR A 272 -14.66 8.51 8.19
C THR A 272 -14.79 8.89 9.66
N PHE A 273 -15.31 10.08 9.97
CA PHE A 273 -15.45 10.63 11.32
C PHE A 273 -16.81 11.31 11.53
N PRO A 274 -17.37 11.31 12.75
CA PRO A 274 -16.98 10.48 13.90
C PRO A 274 -17.42 9.02 13.74
N ALA A 275 -16.75 8.10 14.42
CA ALA A 275 -16.98 6.66 14.26
C ALA A 275 -18.43 6.17 14.47
N PRO A 276 -19.26 6.74 15.41
CA PRO A 276 -20.63 6.28 15.63
C PRO A 276 -21.57 6.57 14.45
N ALA A 277 -21.38 7.71 13.78
CA ALA A 277 -22.19 8.16 12.65
C ALA A 277 -21.32 9.12 11.80
N PRO A 278 -20.55 8.60 10.86
CA PRO A 278 -19.62 9.40 10.08
C PRO A 278 -20.32 10.47 9.25
N THR A 279 -19.90 11.73 9.42
CA THR A 279 -20.40 12.91 8.71
C THR A 279 -19.29 13.72 8.05
N GLU A 280 -18.04 13.41 8.36
CA GLU A 280 -16.86 14.11 7.89
C GLU A 280 -15.83 13.11 7.34
N THR A 281 -14.96 13.60 6.47
CA THR A 281 -13.81 12.84 5.94
C THR A 281 -12.53 13.51 6.44
N ILE A 282 -11.73 12.79 7.23
CA ILE A 282 -10.47 13.31 7.81
C ILE A 282 -9.31 12.34 7.60
#